data_92c7d8fd86ac9e08db617643eb9143f0
#
_entry.id   92c7d8fd86ac9e08db617643eb9143f0
#
_cell.length_a   1.000
_cell.length_b   1.000
_cell.length_c   1.000
_cell.angle_alpha   90.00
_cell.angle_beta   90.00
_cell.angle_gamma   90.00
#
_symmetry.space_group_name_H-M   'P 1'
#
loop_
_entity.id
_entity.type
_entity.pdbx_description
1 polymer ?
#
loop_
_entity_poly.entity_id
_entity_poly.type
_entity_poly.pdbx_seq_one_letter_code
_entity_poly.pdbx_strand_id
1 'polypeptide(L)'
;MKGIVLAGGSGTRLYPITKGVSKQLLPVYDKPMIYYPISVLMLAGIRDILIISTPTDLPSFRRLLGDGSDFGVRFEYAEQPSPDGLAQAFIIGEQFIGNDSVCLVLGDNIFQGSGFSAVLREAVQNVERDGNATVFGYWVDDPERYGVAEFDADGRCLSIEEKPEHPKSNYAIVGLYFYPNDVVRIAKNIKPSARGELEITSVNQAFLESGLLKMQTLERGFAWLDTGTHDSLADASIFVEVIEKRQGLKIGCLEGIALRKGWITAEKMRQLAQPMIKNQYGQYLLKVIKELGLE
;
A
#
# COMPACT_ATOMS: atom_id res chain seq x y z
N MET A 1 5.55 3.66 14.46
CA MET A 1 5.09 2.70 13.41
C MET A 1 6.01 2.75 12.21
N LYS A 2 6.33 1.62 11.61
CA LYS A 2 7.09 1.47 10.38
C LYS A 2 6.21 1.05 9.22
N GLY A 3 6.66 1.28 7.97
CA GLY A 3 5.93 0.89 6.78
C GLY A 3 6.66 -0.18 5.98
N ILE A 4 5.93 -1.10 5.37
CA ILE A 4 6.47 -2.05 4.39
C ILE A 4 5.64 -1.92 3.11
N VAL A 5 6.32 -1.76 1.98
CA VAL A 5 5.73 -1.95 0.66
C VAL A 5 6.23 -3.27 0.10
N LEU A 6 5.32 -4.23 -0.09
CA LEU A 6 5.67 -5.50 -0.71
C LEU A 6 5.50 -5.40 -2.23
N ALA A 7 6.61 -5.28 -2.91
CA ALA A 7 6.71 -5.10 -4.36
C ALA A 7 7.40 -6.30 -5.03
N GLY A 8 7.14 -7.49 -4.50
CA GLY A 8 7.63 -8.77 -5.02
C GLY A 8 6.67 -9.42 -6.00
N GLY A 9 6.98 -10.67 -6.36
CA GLY A 9 6.17 -11.49 -7.24
C GLY A 9 6.61 -11.47 -8.71
N SER A 10 6.28 -12.54 -9.44
CA SER A 10 6.76 -12.76 -10.83
C SER A 10 6.01 -11.94 -11.88
N GLY A 11 4.87 -11.35 -11.54
CA GLY A 11 4.05 -10.56 -12.46
C GLY A 11 3.53 -11.31 -13.69
N THR A 12 3.52 -12.65 -13.68
CA THR A 12 3.22 -13.49 -14.86
C THR A 12 1.89 -13.23 -15.51
N ARG A 13 0.89 -12.80 -14.74
CA ARG A 13 -0.44 -12.42 -15.26
C ARG A 13 -0.41 -11.23 -16.23
N LEU A 14 0.65 -10.42 -16.18
CA LEU A 14 0.86 -9.25 -17.05
C LEU A 14 1.90 -9.52 -18.16
N TYR A 15 2.28 -10.77 -18.40
CA TYR A 15 3.17 -11.08 -19.53
C TYR A 15 2.48 -10.71 -20.86
N PRO A 16 3.24 -10.15 -21.86
CA PRO A 16 4.71 -10.01 -21.87
C PRO A 16 5.24 -8.72 -21.21
N ILE A 17 4.41 -7.79 -20.74
CA ILE A 17 4.81 -6.46 -20.26
C ILE A 17 5.84 -6.58 -19.11
N THR A 18 5.62 -7.50 -18.19
CA THR A 18 6.46 -7.71 -16.98
C THR A 18 7.63 -8.67 -17.17
N LYS A 19 7.96 -9.07 -18.41
CA LYS A 19 9.17 -9.89 -18.67
C LYS A 19 10.48 -9.14 -18.44
N GLY A 20 10.48 -7.83 -18.61
CA GLY A 20 11.70 -7.01 -18.53
C GLY A 20 11.64 -5.95 -17.43
N VAL A 21 10.54 -5.86 -16.68
CA VAL A 21 10.35 -4.83 -15.66
C VAL A 21 9.39 -5.34 -14.57
N SER A 22 9.68 -4.98 -13.32
CA SER A 22 8.75 -5.24 -12.22
C SER A 22 7.39 -4.60 -12.48
N LYS A 23 6.30 -5.31 -12.13
CA LYS A 23 4.93 -4.81 -12.22
C LYS A 23 4.78 -3.43 -11.57
N GLN A 24 5.33 -3.24 -10.37
CA GLN A 24 5.19 -2.02 -9.58
C GLN A 24 6.00 -0.84 -10.13
N LEU A 25 6.83 -1.06 -11.15
CA LEU A 25 7.52 -0.01 -11.91
C LEU A 25 6.77 0.40 -13.19
N LEU A 26 5.72 -0.33 -13.56
CA LEU A 26 4.88 0.06 -14.70
C LEU A 26 4.20 1.40 -14.41
N PRO A 27 4.00 2.23 -15.44
CA PRO A 27 3.29 3.48 -15.27
C PRO A 27 1.79 3.22 -15.01
N VAL A 28 1.25 3.96 -14.04
CA VAL A 28 -0.19 4.15 -13.89
C VAL A 28 -0.43 5.63 -14.13
N TYR A 29 -0.91 5.97 -15.30
CA TYR A 29 -1.04 7.31 -15.87
C TYR A 29 0.31 8.05 -15.94
N ASP A 30 0.67 8.89 -14.99
CA ASP A 30 1.80 9.82 -15.07
C ASP A 30 2.97 9.51 -14.13
N LYS A 31 2.89 8.40 -13.36
CA LYS A 31 3.94 8.01 -12.42
C LYS A 31 4.03 6.48 -12.25
N PRO A 32 5.15 5.95 -11.73
CA PRO A 32 5.28 4.53 -11.43
C PRO A 32 4.25 4.06 -10.41
N MET A 33 3.72 2.86 -10.61
CA MET A 33 2.69 2.25 -9.75
C MET A 33 3.06 2.29 -8.26
N ILE A 34 4.33 2.06 -7.90
CA ILE A 34 4.78 2.03 -6.50
C ILE A 34 4.59 3.35 -5.76
N TYR A 35 4.42 4.48 -6.45
CA TYR A 35 4.15 5.77 -5.82
C TYR A 35 2.83 5.76 -5.06
N TYR A 36 1.83 5.04 -5.56
CA TYR A 36 0.51 4.99 -4.91
C TYR A 36 0.55 4.32 -3.55
N PRO A 37 1.06 3.09 -3.36
CA PRO A 37 1.16 2.49 -2.03
C PRO A 37 2.13 3.25 -1.11
N ILE A 38 3.24 3.80 -1.60
CA ILE A 38 4.10 4.68 -0.80
C ILE A 38 3.31 5.89 -0.28
N SER A 39 2.49 6.50 -1.14
CA SER A 39 1.66 7.65 -0.75
C SER A 39 0.69 7.32 0.40
N VAL A 40 0.16 6.10 0.46
CA VAL A 40 -0.69 5.64 1.57
C VAL A 40 0.07 5.65 2.90
N LEU A 41 1.28 5.10 2.92
CA LEU A 41 2.15 5.12 4.10
C LEU A 41 2.47 6.55 4.53
N MET A 42 2.82 7.42 3.58
CA MET A 42 3.08 8.82 3.86
C MET A 42 1.84 9.55 4.39
N LEU A 43 0.65 9.30 3.84
CA LEU A 43 -0.62 9.87 4.34
C LEU A 43 -0.92 9.40 5.76
N ALA A 44 -0.60 8.15 6.11
CA ALA A 44 -0.68 7.61 7.47
C ALA A 44 0.33 8.25 8.45
N GLY A 45 1.31 9.03 7.94
CA GLY A 45 2.34 9.67 8.76
C GLY A 45 3.61 8.85 8.92
N ILE A 46 3.74 7.74 8.20
CA ILE A 46 4.87 6.82 8.28
C ILE A 46 6.02 7.34 7.43
N ARG A 47 7.22 7.42 8.01
CA ARG A 47 8.42 7.95 7.35
C ARG A 47 9.54 6.93 7.18
N ASP A 48 9.59 5.90 8.01
CA ASP A 48 10.52 4.77 7.85
C ASP A 48 9.83 3.67 7.05
N ILE A 49 10.30 3.40 5.84
CA ILE A 49 9.63 2.54 4.87
C ILE A 49 10.61 1.53 4.30
N LEU A 50 10.28 0.24 4.41
CA LEU A 50 10.99 -0.86 3.79
C LEU A 50 10.33 -1.25 2.47
N ILE A 51 11.10 -1.25 1.39
CA ILE A 51 10.69 -1.77 0.09
C ILE A 51 11.21 -3.19 -0.04
N ILE A 52 10.29 -4.16 -0.12
CA ILE A 52 10.64 -5.57 -0.32
C ILE A 52 10.33 -5.94 -1.78
N SER A 53 11.33 -6.45 -2.49
CA SER A 53 11.18 -6.87 -3.89
C SER A 53 12.07 -8.06 -4.22
N THR A 54 11.96 -8.56 -5.46
CA THR A 54 12.84 -9.63 -5.93
C THR A 54 14.29 -9.13 -6.03
N PRO A 55 15.29 -10.03 -5.92
CA PRO A 55 16.69 -9.64 -6.11
C PRO A 55 16.96 -8.98 -7.46
N THR A 56 16.24 -9.40 -8.51
CA THR A 56 16.37 -8.85 -9.88
C THR A 56 15.84 -7.43 -9.98
N ASP A 57 14.71 -7.12 -9.33
CA ASP A 57 14.02 -5.84 -9.49
C ASP A 57 14.48 -4.77 -8.49
N LEU A 58 14.98 -5.19 -7.33
CA LEU A 58 15.36 -4.30 -6.23
C LEU A 58 16.32 -3.17 -6.63
N PRO A 59 17.33 -3.39 -7.51
CA PRO A 59 18.20 -2.32 -7.99
C PRO A 59 17.45 -1.20 -8.72
N SER A 60 16.35 -1.53 -9.42
CA SER A 60 15.53 -0.54 -10.14
C SER A 60 14.71 0.31 -9.17
N PHE A 61 14.19 -0.27 -8.08
CA PHE A 61 13.54 0.49 -7.02
C PHE A 61 14.51 1.43 -6.30
N ARG A 62 15.74 0.95 -5.99
CA ARG A 62 16.78 1.81 -5.41
C ARG A 62 17.14 2.99 -6.31
N ARG A 63 17.24 2.77 -7.61
CA ARG A 63 17.50 3.84 -8.59
C ARG A 63 16.36 4.86 -8.68
N LEU A 64 15.10 4.39 -8.59
CA LEU A 64 13.91 5.24 -8.68
C LEU A 64 13.71 6.09 -7.41
N LEU A 65 13.83 5.48 -6.24
CA LEU A 65 13.38 6.05 -4.97
C LEU A 65 14.52 6.61 -4.11
N GLY A 66 15.78 6.23 -4.42
CA GLY A 66 16.96 6.66 -3.64
C GLY A 66 16.89 6.22 -2.18
N ASP A 67 17.30 7.08 -1.28
CA ASP A 67 17.24 6.89 0.17
C ASP A 67 15.96 7.46 0.80
N GLY A 68 15.11 8.10 -0.01
CA GLY A 68 13.85 8.72 0.43
C GLY A 68 13.96 10.18 0.85
N SER A 69 15.17 10.75 0.93
CA SER A 69 15.39 12.14 1.34
C SER A 69 14.66 13.15 0.44
N ASP A 70 14.45 12.82 -0.83
CA ASP A 70 13.67 13.63 -1.77
C ASP A 70 12.20 13.75 -1.39
N PHE A 71 11.67 12.78 -0.65
CA PHE A 71 10.29 12.74 -0.18
C PHE A 71 10.16 12.98 1.33
N GLY A 72 11.25 13.34 2.00
CA GLY A 72 11.27 13.54 3.45
C GLY A 72 10.98 12.28 4.27
N VAL A 73 11.23 11.11 3.70
CA VAL A 73 11.13 9.78 4.31
C VAL A 73 12.48 9.07 4.28
N ARG A 74 12.58 7.89 4.87
CA ARG A 74 13.75 7.02 4.80
C ARG A 74 13.34 5.69 4.19
N PHE A 75 13.93 5.33 3.04
CA PHE A 75 13.76 4.04 2.43
C PHE A 75 14.89 3.08 2.84
N GLU A 76 14.49 1.89 3.24
CA GLU A 76 15.32 0.70 3.31
C GLU A 76 14.83 -0.33 2.29
N TYR A 77 15.66 -1.31 1.98
CA TYR A 77 15.41 -2.25 0.90
C TYR A 77 15.81 -3.64 1.31
N ALA A 78 14.91 -4.61 1.08
CA ALA A 78 15.17 -6.02 1.35
C ALA A 78 14.75 -6.91 0.17
N GLU A 79 15.41 -8.04 0.05
CA GLU A 79 15.13 -9.02 -1.00
C GLU A 79 14.11 -10.04 -0.51
N GLN A 80 13.14 -10.37 -1.38
CA GLN A 80 12.31 -11.56 -1.28
C GLN A 80 12.73 -12.52 -2.39
N PRO A 81 13.54 -13.56 -2.09
CA PRO A 81 14.08 -14.44 -3.11
C PRO A 81 13.02 -15.31 -3.80
N SER A 82 11.96 -15.68 -3.06
CA SER A 82 10.83 -16.47 -3.56
C SER A 82 9.51 -15.91 -3.05
N PRO A 83 8.43 -16.02 -3.82
CA PRO A 83 7.11 -15.48 -3.45
C PRO A 83 6.37 -16.44 -2.50
N ASP A 84 6.92 -16.65 -1.28
CA ASP A 84 6.40 -17.61 -0.31
C ASP A 84 5.20 -17.09 0.51
N GLY A 85 4.54 -16.04 0.02
CA GLY A 85 3.35 -15.46 0.61
C GLY A 85 3.54 -14.06 1.20
N LEU A 86 2.43 -13.39 1.47
CA LEU A 86 2.46 -11.98 1.93
C LEU A 86 3.01 -11.84 3.35
N ALA A 87 2.73 -12.80 4.23
CA ALA A 87 3.19 -12.75 5.62
C ALA A 87 4.72 -12.89 5.75
N GLN A 88 5.42 -13.41 4.72
CA GLN A 88 6.88 -13.44 4.69
C GLN A 88 7.50 -12.03 4.83
N ALA A 89 6.78 -10.99 4.43
CA ALA A 89 7.23 -9.60 4.55
C ALA A 89 7.61 -9.23 5.99
N PHE A 90 6.92 -9.75 7.00
CA PHE A 90 7.23 -9.49 8.42
C PHE A 90 8.46 -10.26 8.90
N ILE A 91 8.73 -11.43 8.33
CA ILE A 91 9.92 -12.23 8.63
C ILE A 91 11.16 -11.57 8.02
N ILE A 92 11.07 -11.16 6.74
CA ILE A 92 12.14 -10.45 6.04
C ILE A 92 12.41 -9.09 6.72
N GLY A 93 11.34 -8.38 7.08
CA GLY A 93 11.40 -7.06 7.69
C GLY A 93 11.67 -7.04 9.19
N GLU A 94 11.88 -8.18 9.86
CA GLU A 94 11.99 -8.25 11.33
C GLU A 94 12.99 -7.25 11.93
N GLN A 95 14.21 -7.20 11.38
CA GLN A 95 15.25 -6.29 11.87
C GLN A 95 14.87 -4.82 11.66
N PHE A 96 14.24 -4.51 10.52
CA PHE A 96 13.73 -3.18 10.22
C PHE A 96 12.58 -2.79 11.15
N ILE A 97 11.62 -3.69 11.37
CA ILE A 97 10.48 -3.46 12.27
C ILE A 97 10.97 -3.22 13.71
N GLY A 98 11.92 -4.04 14.17
CA GLY A 98 12.41 -3.98 15.55
C GLY A 98 11.27 -4.18 16.55
N ASN A 99 11.08 -3.21 17.44
CA ASN A 99 10.01 -3.21 18.44
C ASN A 99 8.79 -2.36 18.04
N ASP A 100 8.78 -1.79 16.84
CA ASP A 100 7.72 -0.94 16.38
C ASP A 100 6.51 -1.74 15.87
N SER A 101 5.36 -1.12 15.84
CA SER A 101 4.22 -1.55 15.04
C SER A 101 4.50 -1.35 13.54
N VAL A 102 3.74 -2.00 12.68
CA VAL A 102 4.01 -1.98 11.23
C VAL A 102 2.73 -1.87 10.40
N CYS A 103 2.80 -1.07 9.33
CA CYS A 103 1.82 -1.05 8.27
C CYS A 103 2.40 -1.74 7.03
N LEU A 104 1.71 -2.75 6.51
CA LEU A 104 2.01 -3.41 5.24
C LEU A 104 1.03 -2.93 4.18
N VAL A 105 1.56 -2.51 3.04
CA VAL A 105 0.76 -2.22 1.84
C VAL A 105 1.29 -2.99 0.65
N LEU A 106 0.39 -3.55 -0.16
CA LEU A 106 0.78 -4.25 -1.38
C LEU A 106 1.15 -3.24 -2.47
N GLY A 107 2.27 -3.49 -3.14
CA GLY A 107 2.90 -2.58 -4.09
C GLY A 107 2.10 -2.32 -5.37
N ASP A 108 1.02 -3.06 -5.58
CA ASP A 108 0.13 -2.98 -6.75
C ASP A 108 -1.29 -2.50 -6.41
N ASN A 109 -1.51 -2.03 -5.19
CA ASN A 109 -2.80 -1.52 -4.75
C ASN A 109 -2.84 0.01 -4.80
N ILE A 110 -3.92 0.54 -5.35
CA ILE A 110 -4.19 1.97 -5.45
C ILE A 110 -5.45 2.28 -4.64
N PHE A 111 -5.35 3.30 -3.79
CA PHE A 111 -6.46 3.74 -2.94
C PHE A 111 -6.74 5.21 -3.21
N GLN A 112 -8.00 5.55 -3.43
CA GLN A 112 -8.45 6.93 -3.56
C GLN A 112 -9.84 7.11 -2.95
N GLY A 113 -9.99 8.10 -2.09
CA GLY A 113 -11.30 8.41 -1.49
C GLY A 113 -11.24 9.65 -0.60
N SER A 114 -12.38 10.30 -0.46
CA SER A 114 -12.50 11.43 0.46
C SER A 114 -12.34 10.96 1.90
N GLY A 115 -11.61 11.73 2.72
CA GLY A 115 -11.40 11.40 4.12
C GLY A 115 -10.38 10.29 4.39
N PHE A 116 -9.70 9.73 3.37
CA PHE A 116 -8.79 8.60 3.53
C PHE A 116 -7.71 8.83 4.61
N SER A 117 -7.15 10.05 4.70
CA SER A 117 -6.19 10.36 5.77
C SER A 117 -6.77 10.24 7.19
N ALA A 118 -8.09 10.43 7.37
CA ALA A 118 -8.74 10.24 8.68
C ALA A 118 -8.87 8.73 8.99
N VAL A 119 -9.29 7.94 8.00
CA VAL A 119 -9.36 6.48 8.09
C VAL A 119 -7.99 5.89 8.46
N LEU A 120 -6.91 6.33 7.79
CA LEU A 120 -5.55 5.88 8.10
C LEU A 120 -5.10 6.28 9.51
N ARG A 121 -5.43 7.50 9.97
CA ARG A 121 -5.10 7.92 11.36
C ARG A 121 -5.81 7.08 12.40
N GLU A 122 -7.06 6.72 12.16
CA GLU A 122 -7.80 5.84 13.04
C GLU A 122 -7.16 4.45 13.11
N ALA A 123 -6.74 3.88 11.97
CA ALA A 123 -6.02 2.61 11.94
C ALA A 123 -4.70 2.68 12.73
N VAL A 124 -3.93 3.76 12.59
CA VAL A 124 -2.72 3.99 13.40
C VAL A 124 -3.06 4.04 14.89
N GLN A 125 -4.13 4.74 15.28
CA GLN A 125 -4.56 4.83 16.69
C GLN A 125 -4.99 3.48 17.24
N ASN A 126 -5.75 2.68 16.47
CA ASN A 126 -6.15 1.34 16.88
C ASN A 126 -4.94 0.46 17.21
N VAL A 127 -3.85 0.59 16.46
CA VAL A 127 -2.63 -0.19 16.70
C VAL A 127 -1.80 0.39 17.84
N GLU A 128 -1.47 1.68 17.76
CA GLU A 128 -0.51 2.31 18.67
C GLU A 128 -1.05 2.49 20.10
N ARG A 129 -2.35 2.75 20.23
CA ARG A 129 -2.97 3.01 21.52
C ARG A 129 -3.71 1.80 22.07
N ASP A 130 -4.44 1.09 21.22
CA ASP A 130 -5.35 0.03 21.65
C ASP A 130 -4.77 -1.37 21.44
N GLY A 131 -3.61 -1.51 20.74
CA GLY A 131 -2.95 -2.78 20.46
C GLY A 131 -3.71 -3.70 19.50
N ASN A 132 -4.68 -3.15 18.74
CA ASN A 132 -5.50 -3.92 17.82
C ASN A 132 -4.94 -3.85 16.38
N ALA A 133 -4.79 -4.99 15.73
CA ALA A 133 -4.62 -5.03 14.28
C ALA A 133 -5.82 -4.40 13.56
N THR A 134 -5.57 -3.74 12.43
CA THR A 134 -6.63 -3.15 11.62
C THR A 134 -6.47 -3.57 10.16
N VAL A 135 -7.54 -4.09 9.58
CA VAL A 135 -7.67 -4.45 8.17
C VAL A 135 -8.84 -3.70 7.54
N PHE A 136 -8.89 -3.66 6.21
CA PHE A 136 -9.93 -2.91 5.51
C PHE A 136 -10.72 -3.82 4.58
N GLY A 137 -12.04 -3.71 4.65
CA GLY A 137 -12.97 -4.38 3.77
C GLY A 137 -13.49 -3.44 2.68
N TYR A 138 -13.54 -3.94 1.48
CA TYR A 138 -14.09 -3.24 0.33
C TYR A 138 -15.11 -4.13 -0.39
N TRP A 139 -16.27 -3.56 -0.71
CA TRP A 139 -17.33 -4.30 -1.41
C TRP A 139 -16.96 -4.55 -2.87
N VAL A 140 -16.97 -5.82 -3.29
CA VAL A 140 -16.68 -6.27 -4.66
C VAL A 140 -17.77 -7.20 -5.18
N ASP A 141 -17.86 -7.33 -6.50
CA ASP A 141 -18.82 -8.25 -7.13
C ASP A 141 -18.25 -9.68 -7.32
N ASP A 142 -16.91 -9.82 -7.20
CA ASP A 142 -16.16 -11.07 -7.41
C ASP A 142 -15.30 -11.44 -6.18
N PRO A 143 -15.91 -11.61 -4.99
CA PRO A 143 -15.20 -11.78 -3.72
C PRO A 143 -14.33 -13.03 -3.64
N GLU A 144 -14.62 -14.09 -4.40
CA GLU A 144 -13.89 -15.36 -4.44
C GLU A 144 -12.41 -15.20 -4.85
N ARG A 145 -12.04 -14.06 -5.39
CA ARG A 145 -10.64 -13.76 -5.79
C ARG A 145 -9.75 -13.32 -4.62
N TYR A 146 -10.34 -12.98 -3.49
CA TYR A 146 -9.69 -12.28 -2.37
C TYR A 146 -9.87 -13.03 -1.05
N GLY A 147 -9.22 -12.57 0.00
CA GLY A 147 -9.63 -12.88 1.35
C GLY A 147 -10.98 -12.22 1.63
N VAL A 148 -11.96 -12.99 2.12
CA VAL A 148 -13.33 -12.52 2.35
C VAL A 148 -13.65 -12.53 3.83
N ALA A 149 -14.19 -11.40 4.34
CA ALA A 149 -14.63 -11.28 5.71
C ALA A 149 -16.13 -11.59 5.85
N GLU A 150 -16.51 -12.29 6.92
CA GLU A 150 -17.89 -12.49 7.36
C GLU A 150 -18.19 -11.58 8.56
N PHE A 151 -19.40 -11.02 8.61
CA PHE A 151 -19.83 -10.12 9.68
C PHE A 151 -21.11 -10.61 10.34
N ASP A 152 -21.27 -10.29 11.62
CA ASP A 152 -22.56 -10.39 12.33
C ASP A 152 -23.44 -9.16 12.03
N ALA A 153 -24.65 -9.18 12.62
CA ALA A 153 -25.62 -8.09 12.48
C ALA A 153 -25.13 -6.75 13.09
N ASP A 154 -24.16 -6.80 13.99
CA ASP A 154 -23.55 -5.64 14.65
C ASP A 154 -22.29 -5.14 13.90
N GLY A 155 -21.95 -5.76 12.76
CA GLY A 155 -20.78 -5.39 11.93
C GLY A 155 -19.44 -5.89 12.48
N ARG A 156 -19.43 -6.87 13.40
CA ARG A 156 -18.21 -7.48 13.90
C ARG A 156 -17.74 -8.55 12.94
N CYS A 157 -16.43 -8.57 12.64
CA CYS A 157 -15.85 -9.64 11.84
C CYS A 157 -15.91 -10.97 12.60
N LEU A 158 -16.54 -11.97 11.98
CA LEU A 158 -16.71 -13.33 12.54
C LEU A 158 -15.66 -14.29 12.00
N SER A 159 -15.34 -14.19 10.73
CA SER A 159 -14.35 -15.03 10.07
C SER A 159 -13.74 -14.32 8.88
N ILE A 160 -12.51 -14.76 8.51
CA ILE A 160 -11.84 -14.33 7.26
C ILE A 160 -11.39 -15.61 6.57
N GLU A 161 -11.75 -15.78 5.30
CA GLU A 161 -11.42 -16.95 4.49
C GLU A 161 -10.68 -16.54 3.22
N GLU A 162 -9.55 -17.20 2.92
CA GLU A 162 -8.75 -16.92 1.73
C GLU A 162 -9.37 -17.57 0.51
N LYS A 163 -9.79 -16.78 -0.48
CA LYS A 163 -10.33 -17.22 -1.78
C LYS A 163 -11.36 -18.34 -1.65
N PRO A 164 -12.44 -18.12 -0.90
CA PRO A 164 -13.45 -19.14 -0.68
C PRO A 164 -14.17 -19.49 -1.98
N GLU A 165 -14.47 -20.77 -2.18
CA GLU A 165 -15.33 -21.22 -3.31
C GLU A 165 -16.77 -20.70 -3.16
N HIS A 166 -17.23 -20.52 -1.92
CA HIS A 166 -18.55 -20.00 -1.58
C HIS A 166 -18.41 -18.84 -0.60
N PRO A 167 -18.19 -17.60 -1.10
CA PRO A 167 -18.00 -16.43 -0.25
C PRO A 167 -19.21 -16.15 0.65
N LYS A 168 -18.97 -15.88 1.93
CA LYS A 168 -20.04 -15.57 2.89
C LYS A 168 -20.47 -14.09 2.85
N SER A 169 -19.71 -13.25 2.19
CA SER A 169 -20.02 -11.84 1.96
C SER A 169 -19.33 -11.34 0.69
N ASN A 170 -19.63 -10.09 0.32
CA ASN A 170 -18.94 -9.37 -0.76
C ASN A 170 -17.79 -8.49 -0.28
N TYR A 171 -17.42 -8.54 1.01
CA TYR A 171 -16.33 -7.73 1.55
C TYR A 171 -14.98 -8.41 1.38
N ALA A 172 -14.23 -7.98 0.37
CA ALA A 172 -12.83 -8.35 0.17
C ALA A 172 -11.92 -7.61 1.15
N ILE A 173 -10.95 -8.31 1.73
CA ILE A 173 -9.86 -7.69 2.50
C ILE A 173 -8.85 -7.12 1.50
N VAL A 174 -8.67 -5.80 1.53
CA VAL A 174 -7.76 -5.12 0.62
C VAL A 174 -6.30 -5.22 1.08
N GLY A 175 -5.36 -4.95 0.18
CA GLY A 175 -3.92 -5.07 0.44
C GLY A 175 -3.32 -3.94 1.29
N LEU A 176 -3.95 -3.63 2.41
CA LEU A 176 -3.51 -2.63 3.38
C LEU A 176 -3.79 -3.13 4.80
N TYR A 177 -2.75 -3.24 5.61
CA TYR A 177 -2.81 -3.90 6.91
C TYR A 177 -2.01 -3.12 7.94
N PHE A 178 -2.56 -2.92 9.13
CA PHE A 178 -1.89 -2.28 10.26
C PHE A 178 -1.82 -3.28 11.42
N TYR A 179 -0.62 -3.52 11.94
CA TYR A 179 -0.41 -4.52 12.97
C TYR A 179 0.45 -4.01 14.13
N PRO A 180 0.15 -4.43 15.37
CA PRO A 180 1.10 -4.34 16.47
C PRO A 180 2.33 -5.24 16.20
N ASN A 181 3.39 -5.06 16.97
CA ASN A 181 4.67 -5.78 16.79
C ASN A 181 4.53 -7.31 16.84
N ASP A 182 3.53 -7.83 17.56
CA ASP A 182 3.22 -9.26 17.63
C ASP A 182 3.08 -9.96 16.27
N VAL A 183 2.82 -9.20 15.22
CA VAL A 183 2.71 -9.73 13.85
C VAL A 183 3.96 -10.49 13.42
N VAL A 184 5.16 -10.08 13.86
CA VAL A 184 6.42 -10.75 13.51
C VAL A 184 6.44 -12.17 14.12
N ARG A 185 6.06 -12.28 15.40
CA ARG A 185 5.95 -13.57 16.09
C ARG A 185 4.89 -14.46 15.46
N ILE A 186 3.73 -13.89 15.13
CA ILE A 186 2.63 -14.62 14.48
C ILE A 186 3.07 -15.12 13.11
N ALA A 187 3.65 -14.26 12.26
CA ALA A 187 4.11 -14.63 10.92
C ALA A 187 5.14 -15.78 10.92
N LYS A 188 5.99 -15.86 11.93
CA LYS A 188 6.95 -16.97 12.10
C LYS A 188 6.30 -18.30 12.50
N ASN A 189 5.10 -18.28 13.05
CA ASN A 189 4.42 -19.46 13.58
C ASN A 189 3.25 -19.96 12.74
N ILE A 190 2.77 -19.20 11.75
CA ILE A 190 1.76 -19.70 10.81
C ILE A 190 2.35 -20.78 9.90
N LYS A 191 1.48 -21.70 9.47
CA LYS A 191 1.86 -22.76 8.53
C LYS A 191 1.54 -22.32 7.10
N PRO A 192 2.35 -22.73 6.12
CA PRO A 192 2.01 -22.55 4.72
C PRO A 192 0.64 -23.17 4.39
N SER A 193 -0.11 -22.49 3.54
CA SER A 193 -1.39 -22.98 3.01
C SER A 193 -1.18 -24.17 2.06
N ALA A 194 -2.27 -24.76 1.56
CA ALA A 194 -2.23 -25.79 0.52
C ALA A 194 -1.48 -25.33 -0.76
N ARG A 195 -1.35 -24.01 -0.96
CA ARG A 195 -0.58 -23.41 -2.06
C ARG A 195 0.92 -23.27 -1.76
N GLY A 196 1.36 -23.62 -0.55
CA GLY A 196 2.73 -23.46 -0.07
C GLY A 196 3.06 -22.01 0.36
N GLU A 197 2.08 -21.14 0.50
CA GLU A 197 2.26 -19.72 0.82
C GLU A 197 1.96 -19.42 2.31
N LEU A 198 2.73 -18.52 2.91
CA LEU A 198 2.45 -17.92 4.21
C LEU A 198 1.39 -16.82 4.02
N GLU A 199 0.14 -17.21 4.18
CA GLU A 199 -1.00 -16.34 3.89
C GLU A 199 -1.16 -15.23 4.92
N ILE A 200 -1.44 -14.01 4.43
CA ILE A 200 -1.81 -12.90 5.31
C ILE A 200 -3.13 -13.17 6.04
N THR A 201 -4.03 -13.92 5.42
CA THR A 201 -5.30 -14.35 6.00
C THR A 201 -5.10 -15.17 7.27
N SER A 202 -4.05 -16.02 7.33
CA SER A 202 -3.70 -16.76 8.55
C SER A 202 -3.22 -15.85 9.69
N VAL A 203 -2.53 -14.76 9.34
CA VAL A 203 -2.14 -13.72 10.31
C VAL A 203 -3.39 -12.99 10.84
N ASN A 204 -4.27 -12.57 9.94
CA ASN A 204 -5.54 -11.92 10.32
C ASN A 204 -6.39 -12.82 11.20
N GLN A 205 -6.47 -14.12 10.89
CA GLN A 205 -7.21 -15.10 11.69
C GLN A 205 -6.64 -15.22 13.11
N ALA A 206 -5.31 -15.22 13.28
CA ALA A 206 -4.69 -15.27 14.60
C ALA A 206 -5.05 -14.04 15.45
N PHE A 207 -5.09 -12.84 14.85
CA PHE A 207 -5.54 -11.63 15.55
C PHE A 207 -7.05 -11.67 15.84
N LEU A 208 -7.86 -12.21 14.93
CA LEU A 208 -9.31 -12.36 15.12
C LEU A 208 -9.61 -13.30 16.31
N GLU A 209 -8.98 -14.46 16.34
CA GLU A 209 -9.13 -15.45 17.44
C GLU A 209 -8.68 -14.90 18.80
N SER A 210 -7.71 -13.98 18.80
CA SER A 210 -7.26 -13.29 20.01
C SER A 210 -8.16 -12.11 20.42
N GLY A 211 -9.21 -11.80 19.64
CA GLY A 211 -10.08 -10.64 19.86
C GLY A 211 -9.39 -9.29 19.59
N LEU A 212 -8.28 -9.29 18.88
CA LEU A 212 -7.43 -8.11 18.63
C LEU A 212 -7.48 -7.66 17.16
N LEU A 213 -8.46 -8.08 16.38
CA LEU A 213 -8.65 -7.61 15.00
C LEU A 213 -9.81 -6.62 14.93
N LYS A 214 -9.52 -5.44 14.39
CA LYS A 214 -10.55 -4.49 13.95
C LYS A 214 -10.64 -4.50 12.43
N MET A 215 -11.84 -4.39 11.91
CA MET A 215 -12.06 -4.16 10.50
C MET A 215 -12.77 -2.84 10.29
N GLN A 216 -12.24 -2.05 9.34
CA GLN A 216 -12.87 -0.83 8.85
C GLN A 216 -13.35 -1.08 7.43
N THR A 217 -14.54 -0.62 7.10
CA THR A 217 -15.05 -0.69 5.72
C THR A 217 -14.69 0.58 4.96
N LEU A 218 -14.18 0.42 3.75
CA LEU A 218 -14.03 1.50 2.79
C LEU A 218 -15.39 1.69 2.11
N GLU A 219 -16.06 2.77 2.46
CA GLU A 219 -17.44 3.02 2.06
C GLU A 219 -17.56 3.52 0.61
N ARG A 220 -18.82 3.77 0.18
CA ARG A 220 -19.11 4.35 -1.14
C ARG A 220 -18.34 5.64 -1.35
N GLY A 221 -17.75 5.79 -2.53
CA GLY A 221 -16.89 6.93 -2.87
C GLY A 221 -15.40 6.65 -2.69
N PHE A 222 -15.01 5.52 -2.07
CA PHE A 222 -13.67 4.98 -2.20
C PHE A 222 -13.51 4.20 -3.49
N ALA A 223 -12.33 4.29 -4.08
CA ALA A 223 -11.86 3.39 -5.11
C ALA A 223 -10.66 2.63 -4.56
N TRP A 224 -10.74 1.31 -4.62
CA TRP A 224 -9.64 0.40 -4.47
C TRP A 224 -9.44 -0.32 -5.80
N LEU A 225 -8.23 -0.24 -6.34
CA LEU A 225 -7.89 -0.82 -7.63
C LEU A 225 -6.72 -1.79 -7.40
N ASP A 226 -6.94 -3.06 -7.76
CA ASP A 226 -5.89 -4.03 -7.91
C ASP A 226 -5.43 -4.01 -9.38
N THR A 227 -4.16 -3.86 -9.63
CA THR A 227 -3.64 -3.80 -11.01
C THR A 227 -3.18 -5.17 -11.48
N GLY A 228 -3.93 -6.24 -11.16
CA GLY A 228 -3.55 -7.64 -11.33
C GLY A 228 -3.63 -8.19 -12.75
N THR A 229 -4.38 -7.54 -13.64
CA THR A 229 -4.61 -7.94 -15.03
C THR A 229 -4.32 -6.77 -15.98
N HIS A 230 -4.24 -7.05 -17.29
CA HIS A 230 -4.06 -5.99 -18.31
C HIS A 230 -5.21 -4.98 -18.26
N ASP A 231 -6.45 -5.47 -18.13
CA ASP A 231 -7.64 -4.62 -18.09
C ASP A 231 -7.64 -3.77 -16.81
N SER A 232 -7.41 -4.37 -15.62
CA SER A 232 -7.39 -3.61 -14.37
C SER A 232 -6.25 -2.59 -14.30
N LEU A 233 -5.11 -2.84 -14.95
CA LEU A 233 -4.02 -1.87 -15.08
C LEU A 233 -4.41 -0.69 -16.00
N ALA A 234 -5.09 -0.96 -17.10
CA ALA A 234 -5.61 0.07 -18.00
C ALA A 234 -6.68 0.92 -17.30
N ASP A 235 -7.64 0.28 -16.65
CA ASP A 235 -8.71 0.93 -15.89
C ASP A 235 -8.16 1.82 -14.76
N ALA A 236 -7.15 1.36 -14.05
CA ALA A 236 -6.47 2.15 -13.02
C ALA A 236 -5.83 3.42 -13.61
N SER A 237 -5.19 3.32 -14.78
CA SER A 237 -4.60 4.46 -15.46
C SER A 237 -5.67 5.47 -15.91
N ILE A 238 -6.78 4.99 -16.47
CA ILE A 238 -7.92 5.83 -16.90
C ILE A 238 -8.58 6.50 -15.67
N PHE A 239 -8.79 5.75 -14.58
CA PHE A 239 -9.36 6.30 -13.35
C PHE A 239 -8.51 7.45 -12.80
N VAL A 240 -7.20 7.24 -12.65
CA VAL A 240 -6.28 8.27 -12.17
C VAL A 240 -6.28 9.48 -13.09
N GLU A 241 -6.20 9.27 -14.41
CA GLU A 241 -6.25 10.34 -15.41
C GLU A 241 -7.50 11.20 -15.28
N VAL A 242 -8.67 10.58 -15.20
CA VAL A 242 -9.96 11.28 -15.12
C VAL A 242 -10.04 12.13 -13.85
N ILE A 243 -9.68 11.56 -12.70
CA ILE A 243 -9.73 12.28 -11.43
C ILE A 243 -8.74 13.45 -11.42
N GLU A 244 -7.48 13.21 -11.81
CA GLU A 244 -6.45 14.25 -11.83
C GLU A 244 -6.80 15.41 -12.81
N LYS A 245 -7.30 15.09 -14.00
CA LYS A 245 -7.73 16.11 -14.97
C LYS A 245 -8.93 16.93 -14.48
N ARG A 246 -9.88 16.30 -13.79
CA ARG A 246 -11.07 17.00 -13.28
C ARG A 246 -10.79 17.88 -12.08
N GLN A 247 -9.98 17.38 -11.14
CA GLN A 247 -9.70 18.11 -9.89
C GLN A 247 -8.49 19.04 -10.02
N GLY A 248 -7.61 18.81 -10.99
CA GLY A 248 -6.33 19.51 -11.08
C GLY A 248 -5.37 19.17 -9.93
N LEU A 249 -5.61 18.05 -9.24
CA LEU A 249 -4.81 17.53 -8.11
C LEU A 249 -4.30 16.14 -8.47
N LYS A 250 -3.07 15.83 -8.09
CA LYS A 250 -2.48 14.52 -8.35
C LYS A 250 -2.73 13.53 -7.22
N ILE A 251 -3.07 12.29 -7.60
CA ILE A 251 -3.15 11.15 -6.71
C ILE A 251 -1.74 10.58 -6.53
N GLY A 252 -1.31 10.28 -5.30
CA GLY A 252 -0.01 9.64 -5.04
C GLY A 252 1.20 10.50 -5.39
N CYS A 253 1.10 11.83 -5.36
CA CYS A 253 2.23 12.74 -5.52
C CYS A 253 3.01 12.82 -4.21
N LEU A 254 4.14 12.09 -4.14
CA LEU A 254 4.92 11.94 -2.90
C LEU A 254 5.49 13.28 -2.43
N GLU A 255 6.04 14.06 -3.35
CA GLU A 255 6.60 15.39 -3.08
C GLU A 255 5.52 16.35 -2.54
N GLY A 256 4.33 16.31 -3.12
CA GLY A 256 3.19 17.12 -2.69
C GLY A 256 2.70 16.75 -1.29
N ILE A 257 2.69 15.46 -0.94
CA ILE A 257 2.37 14.97 0.40
C ILE A 257 3.46 15.43 1.38
N ALA A 258 4.74 15.26 1.03
CA ALA A 258 5.88 15.63 1.85
C ALA A 258 5.87 17.13 2.17
N LEU A 259 5.62 17.99 1.19
CA LEU A 259 5.54 19.44 1.39
C LEU A 259 4.37 19.81 2.30
N ARG A 260 3.17 19.27 2.07
CA ARG A 260 1.97 19.54 2.91
C ARG A 260 2.14 19.07 4.35
N LYS A 261 2.95 18.04 4.58
CA LYS A 261 3.30 17.55 5.92
C LYS A 261 4.52 18.28 6.54
N GLY A 262 5.16 19.21 5.82
CA GLY A 262 6.34 19.91 6.27
C GLY A 262 7.59 19.02 6.38
N TRP A 263 7.63 17.90 5.64
CA TRP A 263 8.78 16.98 5.63
C TRP A 263 9.87 17.40 4.67
N ILE A 264 9.51 18.18 3.64
CA ILE A 264 10.45 18.88 2.76
C ILE A 264 10.10 20.37 2.70
N THR A 265 11.06 21.19 2.31
CA THR A 265 10.88 22.63 2.13
C THR A 265 10.38 22.95 0.72
N ALA A 266 9.81 24.14 0.52
CA ALA A 266 9.45 24.65 -0.80
C ALA A 266 10.66 24.74 -1.73
N GLU A 267 11.84 25.11 -1.19
CA GLU A 267 13.08 25.14 -1.96
C GLU A 267 13.50 23.74 -2.46
N LYS A 268 13.43 22.73 -1.59
CA LYS A 268 13.66 21.33 -2.00
C LYS A 268 12.70 20.92 -3.10
N MET A 269 11.42 21.26 -2.97
CA MET A 269 10.42 20.93 -4.00
C MET A 269 10.67 21.65 -5.33
N ARG A 270 11.16 22.90 -5.31
CA ARG A 270 11.59 23.60 -6.54
C ARG A 270 12.74 22.85 -7.22
N GLN A 271 13.74 22.41 -6.44
CA GLN A 271 14.87 21.64 -6.96
C GLN A 271 14.39 20.33 -7.62
N LEU A 272 13.45 19.59 -6.99
CA LEU A 272 12.88 18.38 -7.55
C LEU A 272 12.05 18.63 -8.82
N ALA A 273 11.40 19.79 -8.93
CA ALA A 273 10.64 20.16 -10.11
C ALA A 273 11.50 20.50 -11.33
N GLN A 274 12.75 20.99 -11.14
CA GLN A 274 13.61 21.48 -12.23
C GLN A 274 13.84 20.47 -13.37
N PRO A 275 14.21 19.20 -13.10
CA PRO A 275 14.38 18.20 -14.17
C PRO A 275 13.09 17.92 -14.93
N MET A 276 11.93 18.18 -14.32
CA MET A 276 10.60 17.88 -14.83
C MET A 276 9.82 19.13 -15.28
N ILE A 277 10.48 20.29 -15.34
CA ILE A 277 9.81 21.58 -15.60
C ILE A 277 9.04 21.62 -16.93
N LYS A 278 9.44 20.80 -17.90
CA LYS A 278 8.81 20.74 -19.23
C LYS A 278 7.58 19.84 -19.28
N ASN A 279 7.32 19.06 -18.24
CA ASN A 279 6.16 18.17 -18.17
C ASN A 279 5.13 18.63 -17.13
N GLN A 280 3.94 18.06 -17.19
CA GLN A 280 2.83 18.44 -16.31
C GLN A 280 3.10 18.11 -14.83
N TYR A 281 3.90 17.07 -14.55
CA TYR A 281 4.22 16.68 -13.18
C TYR A 281 5.07 17.74 -12.50
N GLY A 282 6.17 18.18 -13.12
CA GLY A 282 7.02 19.24 -12.57
C GLY A 282 6.30 20.57 -12.41
N GLN A 283 5.44 20.94 -13.38
CA GLN A 283 4.61 22.14 -13.28
C GLN A 283 3.61 22.06 -12.12
N TYR A 284 3.05 20.87 -11.86
CA TYR A 284 2.18 20.64 -10.72
C TYR A 284 2.91 20.83 -9.38
N LEU A 285 4.17 20.39 -9.25
CA LEU A 285 4.95 20.62 -8.03
C LEU A 285 5.08 22.12 -7.74
N LEU A 286 5.36 22.94 -8.75
CA LEU A 286 5.40 24.40 -8.59
C LEU A 286 4.03 25.00 -8.24
N LYS A 287 2.96 24.47 -8.84
CA LYS A 287 1.58 24.88 -8.51
C LYS A 287 1.27 24.63 -7.02
N VAL A 288 1.68 23.46 -6.47
CA VAL A 288 1.45 23.15 -5.04
C VAL A 288 2.17 24.13 -4.11
N ILE A 289 3.40 24.56 -4.44
CA ILE A 289 4.12 25.59 -3.67
C ILE A 289 3.30 26.87 -3.60
N LYS A 290 2.77 27.32 -4.75
CA LYS A 290 1.95 28.52 -4.86
C LYS A 290 0.64 28.40 -4.08
N GLU A 291 -0.08 27.29 -4.22
CA GLU A 291 -1.32 27.02 -3.50
C GLU A 291 -1.15 27.06 -1.97
N LEU A 292 0.03 26.71 -1.47
CA LEU A 292 0.36 26.77 -0.04
C LEU A 292 0.90 28.13 0.42
N GLY A 293 1.03 29.12 -0.47
CA GLY A 293 1.58 30.44 -0.16
C GLY A 293 3.06 30.42 0.23
N LEU A 294 3.84 29.45 -0.31
CA LEU A 294 5.26 29.25 -0.01
C LEU A 294 6.19 29.75 -1.13
N GLU A 295 5.76 30.75 -1.90
CA GLU A 295 6.52 31.35 -3.02
C GLU A 295 7.84 32.00 -2.58
#